data_4ae2fd45d6affaa1615fab404a87ed05
#
_entry.id   4ae2fd45d6affaa1615fab404a87ed05
#
_cell.length_a   1.000
_cell.length_b   1.000
_cell.length_c   1.000
_cell.angle_alpha   90.00
_cell.angle_beta   90.00
_cell.angle_gamma   90.00
#
_symmetry.space_group_name_H-M   'P 1'
#
loop_
_entity.id
_entity.type
_entity.pdbx_description
1 polymer ?
#
loop_
_entity_poly.entity_id
_entity_poly.type
_entity_poly.pdbx_seq_one_letter_code
_entity_poly.pdbx_strand_id
1 'polypeptide(L)'
;DSVLEVGDLRLDEDSYEVSRAGAAIELTATEFELLRFLMRNPRRVLSKAQILDRVWSYDFGGRSSVVEIYISYLRKKIDTLGEPMIHTVRGFGYVLKPAG
;
A
#
# COMPACT_ATOMS: atom_id res chain seq x y z
N ASP A 1 18.59 6.91 -0.24
CA ASP A 1 18.41 5.54 -0.55
C ASP A 1 17.07 5.16 -1.08
N SER A 2 17.01 3.97 -1.70
CA SER A 2 15.83 3.53 -2.38
C SER A 2 14.99 2.56 -1.56
N VAL A 3 15.23 2.46 -0.27
CA VAL A 3 14.49 1.56 0.61
C VAL A 3 13.52 2.37 1.46
N LEU A 4 12.25 1.97 1.41
CA LEU A 4 11.22 2.58 2.26
C LEU A 4 10.93 1.64 3.41
N GLU A 5 10.79 2.20 4.61
CA GLU A 5 10.47 1.41 5.80
C GLU A 5 9.39 2.10 6.61
N VAL A 6 8.40 1.32 7.00
CA VAL A 6 7.34 1.78 7.90
C VAL A 6 7.13 0.64 8.90
N GLY A 7 7.51 0.88 10.16
CA GLY A 7 7.49 -0.19 11.14
C GLY A 7 8.38 -1.34 10.69
N ASP A 8 7.82 -2.54 10.66
CA ASP A 8 8.56 -3.73 10.22
C ASP A 8 8.34 -4.06 8.75
N LEU A 9 7.71 -3.15 8.00
CA LEU A 9 7.46 -3.32 6.57
C LEU A 9 8.56 -2.64 5.79
N ARG A 10 9.11 -3.33 4.81
CA ARG A 10 10.24 -2.83 4.03
C ARG A 10 9.99 -3.04 2.54
N LEU A 11 10.29 -2.03 1.75
CA LEU A 11 10.13 -2.06 0.31
C LEU A 11 11.35 -1.45 -0.35
N ASP A 12 12.02 -2.23 -1.20
CA ASP A 12 13.19 -1.76 -1.93
C ASP A 12 12.75 -1.34 -3.33
N GLU A 13 12.89 -0.06 -3.64
CA GLU A 13 12.43 0.47 -4.93
C GLU A 13 13.32 0.05 -6.08
N ASP A 14 14.56 -0.34 -5.81
CA ASP A 14 15.48 -0.76 -6.86
C ASP A 14 15.31 -2.22 -7.22
N SER A 15 15.21 -3.10 -6.23
CA SER A 15 15.10 -4.52 -6.46
C SER A 15 13.66 -5.01 -6.51
N TYR A 16 12.70 -4.18 -6.11
CA TYR A 16 11.27 -4.50 -6.04
C TYR A 16 10.98 -5.58 -5.01
N GLU A 17 11.86 -5.69 -4.02
CA GLU A 17 11.67 -6.66 -2.95
C GLU A 17 10.86 -6.04 -1.81
N VAL A 18 9.93 -6.82 -1.27
CA VAL A 18 9.08 -6.38 -0.18
C VAL A 18 9.13 -7.44 0.91
N SER A 19 9.20 -7.00 2.14
CA SER A 19 9.19 -7.94 3.27
C SER A 19 8.55 -7.29 4.48
N ARG A 20 8.07 -8.12 5.38
CA ARG A 20 7.59 -7.64 6.68
C ARG A 20 8.17 -8.54 7.76
N ALA A 21 8.87 -7.93 8.70
CA ALA A 21 9.53 -8.65 9.80
C ALA A 21 10.41 -9.77 9.27
N GLY A 22 11.07 -9.53 8.13
CA GLY A 22 11.95 -10.52 7.52
C GLY A 22 11.28 -11.52 6.61
N ALA A 23 9.96 -11.56 6.57
CA ALA A 23 9.24 -12.50 5.70
C ALA A 23 8.99 -11.86 4.33
N ALA A 24 9.46 -12.52 3.28
CA ALA A 24 9.32 -12.00 1.93
C ALA A 24 7.86 -12.01 1.50
N ILE A 25 7.47 -10.97 0.79
CA ILE A 25 6.11 -10.81 0.29
C ILE A 25 6.17 -10.63 -1.21
N GLU A 26 5.39 -11.43 -1.94
CA GLU A 26 5.33 -11.31 -3.39
C GLU A 26 4.12 -10.48 -3.79
N LEU A 27 4.37 -9.42 -4.55
CA LEU A 27 3.33 -8.53 -5.02
C LEU A 27 3.32 -8.47 -6.54
N THR A 28 2.13 -8.28 -7.10
CA THR A 28 2.05 -7.93 -8.52
C THR A 28 2.55 -6.51 -8.71
N ALA A 29 2.78 -6.12 -9.97
CA ALA A 29 3.26 -4.77 -10.26
C ALA A 29 2.32 -3.71 -9.72
N THR A 30 1.02 -3.90 -9.88
CA THR A 30 0.05 -2.92 -9.41
C THR A 30 0.01 -2.86 -7.88
N GLU A 31 0.07 -4.02 -7.24
CA GLU A 31 0.11 -4.07 -5.77
C GLU A 31 1.37 -3.37 -5.25
N PHE A 32 2.49 -3.57 -5.94
CA PHE A 32 3.73 -2.92 -5.56
C PHE A 32 3.60 -1.40 -5.65
N GLU A 33 3.05 -0.89 -6.75
CA GLU A 33 2.89 0.54 -6.92
C GLU A 33 1.96 1.14 -5.87
N LEU A 34 0.89 0.41 -5.55
CA LEU A 34 -0.03 0.87 -4.52
C LEU A 34 0.67 0.93 -3.16
N LEU A 35 1.40 -0.12 -2.81
CA LEU A 35 2.11 -0.15 -1.54
C LEU A 35 3.17 0.94 -1.49
N ARG A 36 3.91 1.13 -2.59
CA ARG A 36 4.92 2.17 -2.64
C ARG A 36 4.33 3.55 -2.39
N PHE A 37 3.19 3.84 -3.00
CA PHE A 37 2.52 5.11 -2.78
C PHE A 37 2.13 5.30 -1.32
N LEU A 38 1.58 4.25 -0.71
CA LEU A 38 1.22 4.32 0.70
C LEU A 38 2.45 4.50 1.59
N MET A 39 3.53 3.81 1.29
CA MET A 39 4.74 3.88 2.12
C MET A 39 5.50 5.18 1.95
N ARG A 40 5.34 5.86 0.83
CA ARG A 40 5.93 7.18 0.64
C ARG A 40 5.15 8.27 1.39
N ASN A 41 3.96 7.95 1.85
CA ASN A 41 3.11 8.87 2.58
C ASN A 41 2.62 8.25 3.89
N PRO A 42 3.55 7.80 4.75
CA PRO A 42 3.14 7.12 5.98
C PRO A 42 2.36 8.05 6.89
N ARG A 43 1.38 7.51 7.57
CA ARG A 43 0.53 8.23 8.53
C ARG A 43 -0.33 9.30 7.88
N ARG A 44 -0.42 9.29 6.55
CA ARG A 44 -1.20 10.27 5.82
C ARG A 44 -2.40 9.59 5.20
N VAL A 45 -3.57 10.17 5.38
CA VAL A 45 -4.78 9.63 4.76
C VAL A 45 -4.79 10.00 3.30
N LEU A 46 -4.89 9.00 2.43
CA LEU A 46 -4.92 9.19 0.99
C LEU A 46 -6.31 8.82 0.51
N SER A 47 -6.93 9.72 -0.25
CA SER A 47 -8.28 9.47 -0.75
C SER A 47 -8.24 8.43 -1.86
N LYS A 48 -9.40 7.79 -2.10
CA LYS A 48 -9.50 6.85 -3.22
C LYS A 48 -9.16 7.52 -4.53
N ALA A 49 -9.57 8.77 -4.70
CA ALA A 49 -9.28 9.50 -5.93
C ALA A 49 -7.78 9.73 -6.10
N GLN A 50 -7.09 10.08 -5.03
CA GLN A 50 -5.63 10.27 -5.08
C GLN A 50 -4.93 8.96 -5.42
N ILE A 51 -5.35 7.88 -4.80
CA ILE A 51 -4.75 6.56 -5.03
C ILE A 51 -5.01 6.13 -6.46
N LEU A 52 -6.24 6.27 -6.92
CA LEU A 52 -6.62 5.87 -8.27
C LEU A 52 -5.79 6.64 -9.30
N ASP A 53 -5.68 7.95 -9.12
CA ASP A 53 -4.96 8.79 -10.06
C ASP A 53 -3.46 8.45 -10.08
N ARG A 54 -2.88 8.17 -8.93
CA ARG A 54 -1.44 7.96 -8.83
C ARG A 54 -1.02 6.58 -9.29
N VAL A 55 -1.81 5.56 -8.97
CA VAL A 55 -1.43 4.17 -9.24
C VAL A 55 -1.95 3.70 -10.60
N TRP A 56 -3.17 4.06 -10.94
CA TRP A 56 -3.80 3.59 -12.17
C TRP A 56 -3.83 4.63 -13.27
N SER A 57 -3.64 5.88 -12.94
CA SER A 57 -3.73 7.01 -13.84
C SER A 57 -5.13 7.10 -14.49
N TYR A 58 -5.32 8.11 -15.32
CA TYR A 58 -6.64 8.38 -15.87
C TYR A 58 -7.10 7.37 -16.91
N ASP A 59 -6.20 6.52 -17.39
CA ASP A 59 -6.56 5.51 -18.40
C ASP A 59 -7.55 4.49 -17.89
N PHE A 60 -7.69 4.38 -16.59
CA PHE A 60 -8.48 3.32 -16.00
C PHE A 60 -9.97 3.65 -15.89
N GLY A 61 -10.39 4.82 -16.33
CA GLY A 61 -11.80 5.17 -16.37
C GLY A 61 -12.43 5.54 -15.04
N GLY A 62 -11.64 5.82 -14.03
CA GLY A 62 -12.16 6.38 -12.80
C GLY A 62 -12.93 5.42 -11.89
N ARG A 63 -12.74 4.14 -12.02
CA ARG A 63 -13.45 3.17 -11.17
C ARG A 63 -12.77 3.05 -9.81
N SER A 64 -13.30 3.76 -8.82
CA SER A 64 -12.69 3.75 -7.50
C SER A 64 -12.81 2.40 -6.81
N SER A 65 -13.69 1.52 -7.26
CA SER A 65 -13.82 0.19 -6.65
C SER A 65 -12.54 -0.64 -6.81
N VAL A 66 -11.72 -0.36 -7.81
CA VAL A 66 -10.47 -1.09 -7.97
C VAL A 66 -9.52 -0.81 -6.81
N VAL A 67 -9.57 0.41 -6.26
CA VAL A 67 -8.76 0.74 -5.10
C VAL A 67 -9.13 -0.16 -3.93
N GLU A 68 -10.42 -0.33 -3.68
CA GLU A 68 -10.86 -1.18 -2.57
C GLU A 68 -10.42 -2.63 -2.75
N ILE A 69 -10.50 -3.12 -3.98
CA ILE A 69 -10.10 -4.49 -4.26
C ILE A 69 -8.61 -4.69 -3.99
N TYR A 70 -7.78 -3.77 -4.46
CA TYR A 70 -6.33 -3.91 -4.31
C TYR A 70 -5.88 -3.65 -2.88
N ILE A 71 -6.56 -2.78 -2.15
CA ILE A 71 -6.32 -2.62 -0.72
C ILE A 71 -6.60 -3.94 -0.01
N SER A 72 -7.67 -4.62 -0.40
CA SER A 72 -7.99 -5.94 0.17
C SER A 72 -6.88 -6.94 -0.11
N TYR A 73 -6.35 -6.97 -1.33
CA TYR A 73 -5.25 -7.86 -1.68
C TYR A 73 -4.02 -7.58 -0.84
N LEU A 74 -3.67 -6.30 -0.69
CA LEU A 74 -2.52 -5.93 0.12
C LEU A 74 -2.69 -6.33 1.57
N ARG A 75 -3.88 -6.12 2.12
CA ARG A 75 -4.14 -6.51 3.51
C ARG A 75 -3.94 -8.00 3.71
N LYS A 76 -4.37 -8.80 2.76
CA LYS A 76 -4.20 -10.24 2.87
C LYS A 76 -2.75 -10.66 2.87
N LYS A 77 -1.89 -9.90 2.19
CA LYS A 77 -0.49 -10.25 2.08
C LYS A 77 0.36 -9.64 3.19
N ILE A 78 -0.04 -8.50 3.71
CA ILE A 78 0.77 -7.72 4.65
C ILE A 78 0.22 -7.82 6.06
N ASP A 79 -1.07 -7.57 6.23
CA ASP A 79 -1.65 -7.47 7.57
C ASP A 79 -1.82 -8.83 8.23
N THR A 80 -1.70 -9.91 7.48
CA THR A 80 -1.74 -11.25 8.07
C THR A 80 -0.41 -11.66 8.67
N LEU A 81 0.66 -10.92 8.41
CA LEU A 81 1.99 -11.21 8.94
C LEU A 81 2.26 -10.52 10.25
N GLY A 82 1.32 -9.78 10.77
CA GLY A 82 1.45 -9.06 12.03
C GLY A 82 0.21 -8.25 12.27
N GLU A 83 0.37 -7.19 13.07
CA GLU A 83 -0.77 -6.33 13.34
C GLU A 83 -1.11 -5.48 12.11
N PRO A 84 -2.38 -5.14 11.92
CA PRO A 84 -2.78 -4.38 10.74
C PRO A 84 -2.05 -3.05 10.63
N MET A 85 -1.60 -2.74 9.43
CA MET A 85 -0.93 -1.48 9.14
C MET A 85 -1.71 -0.62 8.16
N ILE A 86 -2.57 -1.24 7.34
CA ILE A 86 -3.36 -0.51 6.35
C ILE A 86 -4.75 -0.33 6.91
N HIS A 87 -5.13 0.93 7.15
CA HIS A 87 -6.38 1.25 7.82
C HIS A 87 -7.31 2.02 6.90
N THR A 88 -8.59 1.75 7.04
CA THR A 88 -9.62 2.51 6.35
C THR A 88 -10.05 3.68 7.23
N VAL A 89 -10.04 4.88 6.67
CA VAL A 89 -10.55 6.06 7.35
C VAL A 89 -11.87 6.37 6.67
N ARG A 90 -12.96 6.05 7.35
CA ARG A 90 -14.29 6.15 6.76
C ARG A 90 -14.59 7.55 6.25
N GLY A 91 -15.03 7.61 5.01
CA GLY A 91 -15.36 8.89 4.38
C GLY A 91 -14.18 9.64 3.82
N PHE A 92 -12.94 9.17 4.06
CA PHE A 92 -11.76 9.90 3.61
C PHE A 92 -10.81 9.07 2.75
N GLY A 93 -10.55 7.82 3.11
CA GLY A 93 -9.66 7.00 2.33
C GLY A 93 -8.91 5.97 3.15
N TYR A 94 -7.62 5.83 2.86
CA TYR A 94 -6.78 4.81 3.50
C TYR A 94 -5.49 5.44 4.00
N VAL A 95 -4.92 4.80 5.03
CA VAL A 95 -3.66 5.27 5.59
C VAL A 95 -2.83 4.06 5.98
N LEU A 96 -1.54 4.15 5.70
CA LEU A 96 -0.57 3.15 6.16
C LEU A 96 0.21 3.75 7.32
N LYS A 97 0.26 3.03 8.43
CA LYS A 97 1.04 3.49 9.58
C LYS A 97 1.59 2.28 10.32
N PRO A 98 2.68 2.47 11.07
CA PRO A 98 3.29 1.36 11.80
C PRO A 98 2.32 0.70 12.74
N ALA A 99 2.47 -0.61 12.93
CA ALA A 99 1.67 -1.35 13.88
C ALA A 99 2.03 -0.92 15.30
N GLY A 100 1.05 -0.91 16.16
CA GLY A 100 1.26 -0.54 17.56
C GLY A 100 0.93 0.92 17.89
#